data_0e7e706b14620fd3b58efffbd0589b88
#
_entry.id   0e7e706b14620fd3b58efffbd0589b88
#
_cell.length_a   1.000
_cell.length_b   1.000
_cell.length_c   1.000
_cell.angle_alpha   90.00
_cell.angle_beta   90.00
_cell.angle_gamma   90.00
#
_symmetry.space_group_name_H-M   'P 1'
#
loop_
_entity.id
_entity.type
_entity.pdbx_description
1 polymer ?
#
loop_
_entity_poly.entity_id
_entity_poly.type
_entity_poly.pdbx_seq_one_letter_code
_entity_poly.pdbx_strand_id
1 'polypeptide(L)'
;MAGQKQGVRWLLAAAVAVALSGCVSVPDAIKGTSPTPQQDLVRVMNAPQLYVGQEARFGGKVVNVQNQQGKTRLEIATVPLDSGARPELGEPSRGRIFADVNGFLDPVDFRGQLVTVVGPIAGVVDGKVGSTPYKFMLMNATGYKRWNVVQQ
;
A
#
# COMPACT_ATOMS: atom_id res chain seq x y z
N MET A 1 28.26 -46.68 -0.18
CA MET A 1 28.71 -45.49 -0.90
C MET A 1 27.69 -44.97 -1.92
N ALA A 2 26.72 -45.77 -2.35
CA ALA A 2 25.62 -45.28 -3.20
C ALA A 2 24.71 -44.26 -2.49
N GLY A 3 24.64 -44.25 -1.15
CA GLY A 3 23.80 -43.32 -0.38
C GLY A 3 24.27 -41.86 -0.35
N GLN A 4 25.56 -41.58 -0.56
CA GLN A 4 26.08 -40.21 -0.58
C GLN A 4 25.73 -39.47 -1.85
N LYS A 5 25.62 -40.14 -2.99
CA LYS A 5 25.21 -39.54 -4.25
C LYS A 5 23.72 -39.15 -4.25
N GLN A 6 22.89 -39.91 -3.56
CA GLN A 6 21.46 -39.60 -3.43
C GLN A 6 21.21 -38.38 -2.51
N GLY A 7 21.94 -38.19 -1.42
CA GLY A 7 21.83 -37.07 -0.53
C GLY A 7 22.15 -35.73 -1.20
N VAL A 8 23.15 -35.68 -2.06
CA VAL A 8 23.54 -34.47 -2.80
C VAL A 8 22.46 -34.08 -3.82
N ARG A 9 21.82 -35.05 -4.49
CA ARG A 9 20.76 -34.80 -5.46
C ARG A 9 19.51 -34.21 -4.79
N TRP A 10 19.12 -34.67 -3.61
CA TRP A 10 18.01 -34.16 -2.85
C TRP A 10 18.23 -32.71 -2.38
N LEU A 11 19.45 -32.37 -1.93
CA LEU A 11 19.80 -31.01 -1.49
C LEU A 11 19.73 -30.01 -2.66
N LEU A 12 20.19 -30.41 -3.85
CA LEU A 12 20.10 -29.54 -5.03
C LEU A 12 18.66 -29.29 -5.48
N ALA A 13 17.80 -30.33 -5.44
CA ALA A 13 16.38 -30.18 -5.77
C ALA A 13 15.66 -29.26 -4.79
N ALA A 14 15.93 -29.35 -3.49
CA ALA A 14 15.35 -28.48 -2.47
C ALA A 14 15.77 -27.01 -2.66
N ALA A 15 17.03 -26.74 -2.98
CA ALA A 15 17.54 -25.39 -3.25
C ALA A 15 16.88 -24.76 -4.48
N VAL A 16 16.67 -25.51 -5.55
CA VAL A 16 15.98 -25.02 -6.76
C VAL A 16 14.50 -24.72 -6.47
N ALA A 17 13.81 -25.58 -5.71
CA ALA A 17 12.41 -25.36 -5.33
C ALA A 17 12.24 -24.08 -4.50
N VAL A 18 13.14 -23.79 -3.54
CA VAL A 18 13.11 -22.56 -2.73
C VAL A 18 13.36 -21.33 -3.61
N ALA A 19 14.29 -21.41 -4.57
CA ALA A 19 14.56 -20.30 -5.48
C ALA A 19 13.37 -19.97 -6.41
N LEU A 20 12.56 -20.97 -6.79
CA LEU A 20 11.40 -20.78 -7.66
C LEU A 20 10.17 -20.29 -6.91
N SER A 21 10.07 -20.48 -5.58
CA SER A 21 8.89 -20.12 -4.78
C SER A 21 8.94 -18.70 -4.21
N GLY A 22 10.03 -17.93 -4.42
CA GLY A 22 10.29 -16.68 -3.71
C GLY A 22 10.05 -15.37 -4.47
N CYS A 23 9.31 -15.38 -5.60
CA CYS A 23 9.35 -14.24 -6.51
C CYS A 23 8.07 -13.41 -6.58
N VAL A 24 7.47 -13.03 -5.43
CA VAL A 24 6.44 -11.99 -5.44
C VAL A 24 7.13 -10.64 -5.25
N SER A 25 7.08 -9.80 -6.28
CA SER A 25 7.69 -8.47 -6.23
C SER A 25 6.61 -7.39 -6.20
N VAL A 26 6.95 -6.29 -5.55
CA VAL A 26 6.11 -5.09 -5.54
C VAL A 26 6.24 -4.41 -6.91
N PRO A 27 5.12 -4.00 -7.55
CA PRO A 27 5.17 -3.25 -8.80
C PRO A 27 6.01 -1.97 -8.66
N ASP A 28 6.74 -1.63 -9.73
CA ASP A 28 7.66 -0.48 -9.73
C ASP A 28 6.95 0.82 -9.38
N ALA A 29 5.72 1.01 -9.84
CA ALA A 29 4.95 2.24 -9.60
C ALA A 29 4.76 2.55 -8.12
N ILE A 30 4.76 1.54 -7.26
CA ILE A 30 4.50 1.67 -5.82
C ILE A 30 5.64 1.13 -4.96
N LYS A 31 6.79 0.87 -5.57
CA LYS A 31 7.94 0.34 -4.86
C LYS A 31 8.58 1.38 -3.94
N GLY A 32 8.62 2.64 -4.38
CA GLY A 32 9.24 3.71 -3.63
C GLY A 32 10.76 3.60 -3.61
N THR A 33 11.39 4.29 -2.67
CA THR A 33 12.85 4.34 -2.52
C THR A 33 13.34 3.60 -1.29
N SER A 34 12.49 3.46 -0.25
CA SER A 34 12.83 2.73 0.96
C SER A 34 12.65 1.22 0.75
N PRO A 35 13.60 0.37 1.20
CA PRO A 35 13.38 -1.08 1.20
C PRO A 35 12.33 -1.52 2.23
N THR A 36 12.01 -0.67 3.21
CA THR A 36 11.07 -0.98 4.30
C THR A 36 10.12 0.20 4.53
N PRO A 37 9.23 0.52 3.54
CA PRO A 37 8.28 1.60 3.75
C PRO A 37 7.32 1.27 4.89
N GLN A 38 6.87 2.30 5.62
CA GLN A 38 5.94 2.12 6.73
C GLN A 38 4.58 1.65 6.19
N GLN A 39 4.05 0.58 6.76
CA GLN A 39 2.76 0.01 6.37
C GLN A 39 1.80 -0.19 7.54
N ASP A 40 2.15 0.29 8.74
CA ASP A 40 1.33 0.15 9.93
C ASP A 40 0.72 1.50 10.32
N LEU A 41 -0.51 1.73 9.89
CA LEU A 41 -1.21 2.99 10.13
C LEU A 41 -1.49 3.21 11.63
N VAL A 42 -1.83 2.16 12.36
CA VAL A 42 -2.09 2.26 13.80
C VAL A 42 -0.84 2.76 14.52
N ARG A 43 0.32 2.24 14.16
CA ARG A 43 1.60 2.70 14.73
C ARG A 43 1.86 4.16 14.42
N VAL A 44 1.64 4.59 13.18
CA VAL A 44 1.82 5.98 12.77
C VAL A 44 0.89 6.89 13.57
N MET A 45 -0.40 6.51 13.69
CA MET A 45 -1.38 7.37 14.35
C MET A 45 -1.20 7.44 15.86
N ASN A 46 -0.48 6.50 16.47
CA ASN A 46 -0.14 6.58 17.90
C ASN A 46 0.90 7.67 18.20
N ALA A 47 1.77 8.01 17.24
CA ALA A 47 2.78 9.03 17.41
C ALA A 47 3.13 9.66 16.04
N PRO A 48 2.20 10.39 15.41
CA PRO A 48 2.37 10.84 14.02
C PRO A 48 3.61 11.70 13.80
N GLN A 49 3.96 12.51 14.79
CA GLN A 49 5.10 13.42 14.70
C GLN A 49 6.44 12.70 14.52
N LEU A 50 6.53 11.42 14.91
CA LEU A 50 7.74 10.62 14.74
C LEU A 50 7.92 10.11 13.31
N TYR A 51 6.87 10.16 12.50
CA TYR A 51 6.85 9.54 11.17
C TYR A 51 6.81 10.53 10.02
N VAL A 52 6.72 11.83 10.30
CA VAL A 52 6.72 12.87 9.26
C VAL A 52 8.00 12.77 8.44
N GLY A 53 7.87 12.74 7.11
CA GLY A 53 8.97 12.59 6.18
C GLY A 53 9.36 11.14 5.88
N GLN A 54 8.91 10.17 6.68
CA GLN A 54 9.17 8.76 6.43
C GLN A 54 8.32 8.28 5.25
N GLU A 55 8.92 7.49 4.36
CA GLU A 55 8.19 6.87 3.27
C GLU A 55 7.24 5.79 3.80
N ALA A 56 5.99 5.87 3.35
CA ALA A 56 4.95 4.93 3.70
C ALA A 56 4.35 4.33 2.45
N ARG A 57 3.76 3.14 2.59
CA ARG A 57 2.97 2.50 1.55
C ARG A 57 1.68 2.00 2.17
N PHE A 58 0.55 2.51 1.69
CA PHE A 58 -0.78 2.15 2.16
C PHE A 58 -1.69 1.91 0.98
N GLY A 59 -2.75 1.18 1.21
CA GLY A 59 -3.74 0.93 0.17
C GLY A 59 -5.06 0.47 0.72
N GLY A 60 -6.05 0.47 -0.13
CA GLY A 60 -7.40 0.09 0.18
C GLY A 60 -8.37 0.65 -0.84
N LYS A 61 -9.63 0.76 -0.43
CA LYS A 61 -10.69 1.29 -1.28
C LYS A 61 -10.69 2.81 -1.26
N VAL A 62 -10.72 3.43 -2.43
CA VAL A 62 -10.91 4.88 -2.56
C VAL A 62 -12.38 5.19 -2.27
N VAL A 63 -12.63 5.94 -1.21
CA VAL A 63 -14.00 6.30 -0.79
C VAL A 63 -14.39 7.71 -1.20
N ASN A 64 -13.41 8.56 -1.52
CA ASN A 64 -13.66 9.90 -2.05
C ASN A 64 -12.48 10.39 -2.88
N VAL A 65 -12.76 11.25 -3.85
CA VAL A 65 -11.77 11.89 -4.72
C VAL A 65 -12.04 13.37 -4.76
N GLN A 66 -11.06 14.18 -4.39
CA GLN A 66 -11.17 15.64 -4.40
C GLN A 66 -10.13 16.21 -5.34
N ASN A 67 -10.58 16.78 -6.46
CA ASN A 67 -9.70 17.48 -7.37
C ASN A 67 -9.43 18.88 -6.84
N GLN A 68 -8.16 19.19 -6.63
CA GLN A 68 -7.68 20.48 -6.18
C GLN A 68 -6.78 21.07 -7.27
N GLN A 69 -6.40 22.34 -7.10
CA GLN A 69 -5.53 22.96 -8.09
C GLN A 69 -4.15 22.28 -8.07
N GLY A 70 -3.81 21.63 -9.22
CA GLY A 70 -2.53 20.97 -9.40
C GLY A 70 -2.39 19.59 -8.76
N LYS A 71 -3.39 19.12 -8.00
CA LYS A 71 -3.33 17.81 -7.35
C LYS A 71 -4.70 17.20 -7.15
N THR A 72 -4.71 15.89 -6.88
CA THR A 72 -5.91 15.14 -6.53
C THR A 72 -5.71 14.50 -5.17
N ARG A 73 -6.66 14.69 -4.26
CA ARG A 73 -6.65 14.05 -2.95
C ARG A 73 -7.54 12.82 -2.99
N LEU A 74 -6.94 11.67 -2.71
CA LEU A 74 -7.67 10.42 -2.56
C LEU A 74 -7.90 10.16 -1.07
N GLU A 75 -9.15 9.91 -0.69
CA GLU A 75 -9.49 9.40 0.64
C GLU A 75 -9.56 7.89 0.54
N ILE A 76 -8.75 7.18 1.31
CA ILE A 76 -8.60 5.73 1.22
C ILE A 76 -8.93 5.09 2.56
N ALA A 77 -9.87 4.15 2.56
CA ALA A 77 -10.11 3.25 3.68
C ALA A 77 -9.06 2.14 3.61
N THR A 78 -8.04 2.21 4.44
CA THR A 78 -6.88 1.33 4.35
C THR A 78 -7.16 -0.06 4.87
N VAL A 79 -6.53 -1.04 4.25
CA VAL A 79 -6.51 -2.44 4.69
C VAL A 79 -5.07 -2.95 4.64
N PRO A 80 -4.76 -4.09 5.29
CA PRO A 80 -3.43 -4.67 5.15
C PRO A 80 -3.07 -4.93 3.69
N LEU A 81 -1.78 -4.81 3.37
CA LEU A 81 -1.25 -5.14 2.04
C LEU A 81 -0.61 -6.52 2.08
N ASP A 82 -0.76 -7.27 1.00
CA ASP A 82 -0.05 -8.53 0.86
C ASP A 82 1.42 -8.31 0.43
N SER A 83 2.17 -9.37 0.20
CA SER A 83 3.58 -9.30 -0.14
C SER A 83 3.86 -8.59 -1.48
N GLY A 84 2.89 -8.51 -2.36
CA GLY A 84 2.95 -7.74 -3.60
C GLY A 84 2.42 -6.32 -3.48
N ALA A 85 2.13 -5.88 -2.25
CA ALA A 85 1.56 -4.57 -1.92
C ALA A 85 0.13 -4.37 -2.43
N ARG A 86 -0.59 -5.46 -2.68
CA ARG A 86 -1.99 -5.44 -3.08
C ARG A 86 -2.86 -5.38 -1.83
N PRO A 87 -3.89 -4.52 -1.79
CA PRO A 87 -4.83 -4.48 -0.67
C PRO A 87 -5.56 -5.81 -0.50
N GLU A 88 -5.61 -6.32 0.74
CA GLU A 88 -6.27 -7.57 1.05
C GLU A 88 -7.78 -7.38 1.14
N LEU A 89 -8.52 -8.09 0.27
CA LEU A 89 -9.97 -8.02 0.21
C LEU A 89 -10.59 -8.70 1.43
N GLY A 90 -11.70 -8.14 1.92
CA GLY A 90 -12.44 -8.72 3.03
C GLY A 90 -11.91 -8.36 4.41
N GLU A 91 -10.75 -7.70 4.51
CA GLU A 91 -10.22 -7.24 5.78
C GLU A 91 -10.92 -5.94 6.20
N PRO A 92 -11.18 -5.76 7.51
CA PRO A 92 -11.73 -4.49 7.99
C PRO A 92 -10.71 -3.36 7.84
N SER A 93 -11.22 -2.14 7.68
CA SER A 93 -10.35 -0.97 7.56
C SER A 93 -9.52 -0.75 8.81
N ARG A 94 -8.25 -0.38 8.62
CA ARG A 94 -7.31 -0.01 9.68
C ARG A 94 -7.32 1.49 9.99
N GLY A 95 -8.15 2.25 9.28
CA GLY A 95 -8.26 3.69 9.37
C GLY A 95 -8.24 4.32 7.99
N ARG A 96 -8.51 5.61 7.93
CA ARG A 96 -8.55 6.35 6.67
C ARG A 96 -7.38 7.30 6.55
N ILE A 97 -6.89 7.44 5.33
CA ILE A 97 -5.81 8.38 4.99
C ILE A 97 -6.25 9.29 3.86
N PHE A 98 -5.58 10.44 3.75
CA PHE A 98 -5.54 11.24 2.55
C PHE A 98 -4.21 11.02 1.85
N ALA A 99 -4.26 10.72 0.56
CA ALA A 99 -3.09 10.65 -0.30
C ALA A 99 -3.21 11.72 -1.38
N ASP A 100 -2.32 12.70 -1.35
CA ASP A 100 -2.28 13.75 -2.37
C ASP A 100 -1.37 13.30 -3.52
N VAL A 101 -1.96 13.23 -4.71
CA VAL A 101 -1.27 12.83 -5.94
C VAL A 101 -1.14 14.08 -6.83
N ASN A 102 0.04 14.30 -7.39
CA ASN A 102 0.23 15.39 -8.34
C ASN A 102 -0.57 15.15 -9.62
N GLY A 103 -1.22 16.20 -10.11
CA GLY A 103 -2.00 16.16 -11.34
C GLY A 103 -3.47 15.82 -11.11
N PHE A 104 -4.13 15.57 -12.22
CA PHE A 104 -5.57 15.28 -12.24
C PHE A 104 -5.79 13.77 -12.37
N LEU A 105 -6.56 13.22 -11.42
CA LEU A 105 -7.12 11.88 -11.53
C LEU A 105 -8.65 12.02 -11.60
N ASP A 106 -9.26 11.36 -12.59
CA ASP A 106 -10.69 11.43 -12.77
C ASP A 106 -11.40 10.62 -11.67
N PRO A 107 -12.35 11.24 -10.92
CA PRO A 107 -13.12 10.51 -9.91
C PRO A 107 -13.85 9.28 -10.45
N VAL A 108 -14.25 9.30 -11.71
CA VAL A 108 -14.93 8.15 -12.36
C VAL A 108 -14.02 6.92 -12.39
N ASP A 109 -12.71 7.12 -12.54
CA ASP A 109 -11.76 6.03 -12.64
C ASP A 109 -11.29 5.50 -11.28
N PHE A 110 -11.42 6.30 -10.21
CA PHE A 110 -10.82 5.99 -8.92
C PHE A 110 -11.81 5.70 -7.81
N ARG A 111 -12.96 6.38 -7.80
CA ARG A 111 -13.93 6.18 -6.71
C ARG A 111 -14.42 4.75 -6.68
N GLY A 112 -14.33 4.12 -5.50
CA GLY A 112 -14.73 2.74 -5.29
C GLY A 112 -13.69 1.70 -5.72
N GLN A 113 -12.56 2.14 -6.27
CA GLN A 113 -11.50 1.25 -6.76
C GLN A 113 -10.48 0.94 -5.67
N LEU A 114 -9.75 -0.16 -5.83
CA LEU A 114 -8.62 -0.49 -4.98
C LEU A 114 -7.36 0.18 -5.50
N VAL A 115 -6.64 0.85 -4.61
CA VAL A 115 -5.37 1.49 -4.95
C VAL A 115 -4.32 1.19 -3.88
N THR A 116 -3.06 1.24 -4.27
CA THR A 116 -1.91 1.33 -3.37
C THR A 116 -1.16 2.61 -3.71
N VAL A 117 -0.75 3.34 -2.68
CA VAL A 117 0.01 4.59 -2.80
C VAL A 117 1.30 4.48 -2.00
N VAL A 118 2.34 5.14 -2.47
CA VAL A 118 3.65 5.21 -1.80
C VAL A 118 4.13 6.67 -1.80
N GLY A 119 4.75 7.09 -0.72
CA GLY A 119 5.32 8.43 -0.61
C GLY A 119 5.54 8.83 0.84
N PRO A 120 6.12 10.01 1.08
CA PRO A 120 6.41 10.47 2.43
C PRO A 120 5.14 10.88 3.18
N ILE A 121 5.13 10.57 4.47
CA ILE A 121 4.09 11.04 5.39
C ILE A 121 4.27 12.55 5.59
N ALA A 122 3.19 13.33 5.43
CA ALA A 122 3.19 14.77 5.63
C ALA A 122 2.70 15.18 7.02
N GLY A 123 1.87 14.38 7.64
CA GLY A 123 1.33 14.67 8.98
C GLY A 123 -0.06 14.13 9.16
N VAL A 124 -0.84 14.84 9.97
CA VAL A 124 -2.23 14.52 10.29
C VAL A 124 -3.10 15.74 10.02
N VAL A 125 -4.26 15.52 9.43
CA VAL A 125 -5.25 16.59 9.20
C VAL A 125 -6.59 16.19 9.81
N ASP A 126 -7.29 17.17 10.35
CA ASP A 126 -8.62 16.98 10.87
C ASP A 126 -9.64 16.99 9.73
N GLY A 127 -10.60 16.10 9.81
CA GLY A 127 -11.69 15.99 8.84
C GLY A 127 -12.88 15.30 9.45
N LYS A 128 -13.72 14.73 8.61
CA LYS A 128 -14.92 14.03 9.04
C LYS A 128 -15.13 12.76 8.24
N VAL A 129 -15.68 11.75 8.90
CA VAL A 129 -16.26 10.56 8.25
C VAL A 129 -17.77 10.65 8.49
N GLY A 130 -18.53 10.91 7.43
CA GLY A 130 -19.92 11.32 7.59
C GLY A 130 -19.98 12.65 8.37
N SER A 131 -20.64 12.66 9.53
CA SER A 131 -20.68 13.81 10.44
C SER A 131 -19.72 13.68 11.62
N THR A 132 -18.95 12.59 11.71
CA THR A 132 -18.07 12.29 12.84
C THR A 132 -16.69 12.89 12.62
N PRO A 133 -16.15 13.70 13.57
CA PRO A 133 -14.77 14.17 13.47
C PRO A 133 -13.79 13.00 13.41
N TYR A 134 -12.80 13.14 12.53
CA TYR A 134 -11.84 12.07 12.28
C TYR A 134 -10.46 12.65 11.95
N LYS A 135 -9.40 12.02 12.46
CA LYS A 135 -8.03 12.42 12.15
C LYS A 135 -7.49 11.52 11.04
N PHE A 136 -7.14 12.16 9.92
CA PHE A 136 -6.58 11.48 8.75
C PHE A 136 -5.06 11.61 8.74
N MET A 137 -4.34 10.52 8.51
CA MET A 137 -2.96 10.63 8.11
C MET A 137 -2.92 11.22 6.69
N LEU A 138 -2.06 12.21 6.49
CA LEU A 138 -1.83 12.81 5.18
C LEU A 138 -0.47 12.36 4.65
N MET A 139 -0.44 11.89 3.41
CA MET A 139 0.80 11.58 2.72
C MET A 139 0.83 12.22 1.34
N ASN A 140 2.04 12.54 0.88
CA ASN A 140 2.27 13.02 -0.47
C ASN A 140 2.69 11.83 -1.33
N ALA A 141 1.75 11.33 -2.14
CA ALA A 141 2.02 10.17 -2.97
C ALA A 141 2.98 10.51 -4.11
N THR A 142 4.08 9.81 -4.19
CA THR A 142 5.04 9.89 -5.30
C THR A 142 4.77 8.81 -6.33
N GLY A 143 3.99 7.81 -5.97
CA GLY A 143 3.55 6.75 -6.87
C GLY A 143 2.23 6.16 -6.41
N TYR A 144 1.52 5.59 -7.35
CA TYR A 144 0.26 4.90 -7.07
C TYR A 144 0.01 3.83 -8.10
N LYS A 145 -0.84 2.86 -7.72
CA LYS A 145 -1.33 1.83 -8.64
C LYS A 145 -2.79 1.55 -8.35
N ARG A 146 -3.61 1.63 -9.38
CA ARG A 146 -5.00 1.16 -9.33
C ARG A 146 -5.01 -0.32 -9.73
N TRP A 147 -5.63 -1.14 -8.89
CA TRP A 147 -5.73 -2.57 -9.13
C TRP A 147 -7.01 -2.88 -9.88
N ASN A 148 -6.88 -3.66 -10.95
CA ASN A 148 -8.04 -4.18 -11.67
C ASN A 148 -8.57 -5.39 -10.92
N VAL A 149 -9.78 -5.25 -10.36
CA VAL A 149 -10.49 -6.40 -9.78
C VAL A 149 -11.35 -6.97 -10.88
N VAL A 150 -10.98 -8.16 -11.35
CA VAL A 150 -11.82 -8.90 -12.29
C VAL A 150 -12.93 -9.55 -11.49
N GLN A 151 -14.15 -9.05 -11.63
CA GLN A 151 -15.34 -9.69 -11.08
C GLN A 151 -15.71 -10.84 -12.02
N GLN A 152 -15.69 -12.02 -11.46
CA GLN A 152 -16.21 -13.20 -12.14
C GLN A 152 -17.65 -13.47 -11.70
#